data_adcf871585cd3bd2251646ae080380f8
#
_entry.id   adcf871585cd3bd2251646ae080380f8
#
_cell.length_a   1.000
_cell.length_b   1.000
_cell.length_c   1.000
_cell.angle_alpha   90.00
_cell.angle_beta   90.00
_cell.angle_gamma   90.00
#
_symmetry.space_group_name_H-M   'P 1'
#
loop_
_entity.id
_entity.type
_entity.pdbx_description
1 polymer ?
#
loop_
_entity_poly.entity_id
_entity_poly.type
_entity_poly.pdbx_seq_one_letter_code
_entity_poly.pdbx_strand_id
1 'polypeptide(L)'
;MQWNKIKLTFILAFLILNVYLVFQLFPQEETEQTVLETESQDAVLGSVKGYKELSDQKTETNQQYEATKLHFTEDDLDKVPNNDNMDLDISSNTQLVVKFKEPQKLPVEFPIADDNDQAIGDLNNFVTDHVLFGAEYTYWGRQGNQLLFFQKMNQGQTYFSPDSLLLVTINEDYEVVEYEQTYIKNFKKLEENEDQDLKEYSEVQAVKALQSQQLIESNDTIKVEKGFYPTIELSSKPNYAPAYMITVNNEKHYFYLLLPDYPYVYAPTESGFLSSLQPETEETQ
;
A
#
# COMPACT_ATOMS: atom_id res chain seq x y z
N MET A 1 34.42 -50.49 -16.36
CA MET A 1 33.33 -49.57 -15.94
C MET A 1 33.86 -48.16 -15.70
N GLN A 2 33.29 -47.16 -16.32
CA GLN A 2 33.87 -45.83 -16.49
C GLN A 2 33.52 -44.84 -15.34
N TRP A 3 33.49 -45.32 -14.10
CA TRP A 3 33.10 -44.54 -12.91
C TRP A 3 33.95 -43.27 -12.71
N ASN A 4 35.24 -43.33 -13.03
CA ASN A 4 36.13 -42.18 -12.93
C ASN A 4 35.83 -41.09 -13.99
N LYS A 5 35.34 -41.48 -15.18
CA LYS A 5 34.94 -40.50 -16.21
C LYS A 5 33.65 -39.75 -15.81
N ILE A 6 32.69 -40.45 -15.19
CA ILE A 6 31.46 -39.83 -14.68
C ILE A 6 31.78 -38.81 -13.57
N LYS A 7 32.65 -39.19 -12.62
CA LYS A 7 33.09 -38.25 -11.57
C LYS A 7 33.79 -37.03 -12.16
N LEU A 8 34.67 -37.20 -13.13
CA LEU A 8 35.38 -36.10 -13.77
C LEU A 8 34.40 -35.14 -14.48
N THR A 9 33.41 -35.68 -15.18
CA THR A 9 32.39 -34.86 -15.86
C THR A 9 31.56 -34.05 -14.86
N PHE A 10 31.18 -34.62 -13.70
CA PHE A 10 30.47 -33.92 -12.66
C PHE A 10 31.31 -32.79 -12.03
N ILE A 11 32.60 -33.07 -11.77
CA ILE A 11 33.52 -32.06 -11.22
C ILE A 11 33.68 -30.91 -12.22
N LEU A 12 33.83 -31.22 -13.52
CA LEU A 12 33.98 -30.17 -14.53
C LEU A 12 32.71 -29.35 -14.71
N ALA A 13 31.52 -29.95 -14.72
CA ALA A 13 30.25 -29.26 -14.79
C ALA A 13 30.03 -28.36 -13.58
N PHE A 14 30.37 -28.83 -12.38
CA PHE A 14 30.26 -28.02 -11.15
C PHE A 14 31.27 -26.87 -11.14
N LEU A 15 32.46 -27.06 -11.66
CA LEU A 15 33.47 -26.01 -11.77
C LEU A 15 33.01 -24.92 -12.76
N ILE A 16 32.45 -25.31 -13.91
CA ILE A 16 31.90 -24.38 -14.90
C ILE A 16 30.74 -23.56 -14.27
N LEU A 17 29.85 -24.23 -13.54
CA LEU A 17 28.74 -23.58 -12.84
C LEU A 17 29.25 -22.56 -11.81
N ASN A 18 30.25 -22.94 -10.99
CA ASN A 18 30.81 -22.02 -10.00
C ASN A 18 31.53 -20.83 -10.67
N VAL A 19 32.26 -21.03 -11.75
CA VAL A 19 32.88 -19.94 -12.52
C VAL A 19 31.81 -19.00 -13.08
N TYR A 20 30.71 -19.54 -13.61
CA TYR A 20 29.58 -18.74 -14.09
C TYR A 20 28.93 -17.92 -12.98
N LEU A 21 28.70 -18.53 -11.79
CA LEU A 21 28.15 -17.83 -10.63
C LEU A 21 29.10 -16.74 -10.11
N VAL A 22 30.42 -17.00 -10.14
CA VAL A 22 31.41 -15.98 -9.77
C VAL A 22 31.37 -14.81 -10.77
N PHE A 23 31.24 -15.06 -12.07
CA PHE A 23 31.07 -13.98 -13.06
C PHE A 23 29.79 -13.16 -12.85
N GLN A 24 28.70 -13.77 -12.35
CA GLN A 24 27.48 -13.05 -11.99
C GLN A 24 27.63 -12.21 -10.70
N LEU A 25 28.57 -12.55 -9.82
CA LEU A 25 28.82 -11.81 -8.58
C LEU A 25 29.74 -10.59 -8.77
N PHE A 26 30.48 -10.52 -9.90
CA PHE A 26 31.22 -9.31 -10.22
C PHE A 26 30.22 -8.29 -10.79
N PRO A 27 30.05 -7.13 -10.14
CA PRO A 27 29.29 -6.05 -10.76
C PRO A 27 29.97 -5.72 -12.10
N GLN A 28 29.22 -5.82 -13.18
CA GLN A 28 29.67 -5.29 -14.47
C GLN A 28 29.92 -3.80 -14.27
N GLU A 29 31.11 -3.32 -14.54
CA GLU A 29 31.42 -1.90 -14.51
C GLU A 29 30.48 -1.16 -15.45
N GLU A 30 29.53 -0.46 -14.87
CA GLU A 30 28.54 0.42 -15.50
C GLU A 30 29.26 1.68 -16.01
N THR A 31 29.99 1.63 -17.12
CA THR A 31 30.71 2.84 -17.52
C THR A 31 30.35 3.42 -18.88
N GLU A 32 29.57 2.75 -19.72
CA GLU A 32 29.14 3.35 -21.01
C GLU A 32 27.61 3.27 -21.26
N GLN A 33 26.88 2.33 -20.67
CA GLN A 33 25.42 2.29 -20.77
C GLN A 33 24.73 3.38 -19.94
N THR A 34 25.30 3.76 -18.80
CA THR A 34 24.74 4.72 -17.85
C THR A 34 24.50 6.11 -18.46
N VAL A 35 25.33 6.56 -19.41
CA VAL A 35 25.20 7.92 -20.00
C VAL A 35 24.04 7.96 -20.99
N LEU A 36 23.89 6.95 -21.84
CA LEU A 36 22.79 6.90 -22.83
C LEU A 36 21.43 6.61 -22.17
N GLU A 37 21.42 5.77 -21.14
CA GLU A 37 20.20 5.50 -20.35
C GLU A 37 19.77 6.73 -19.55
N THR A 38 20.70 7.48 -18.96
CA THR A 38 20.41 8.72 -18.21
C THR A 38 19.84 9.82 -19.12
N GLU A 39 20.41 10.00 -20.31
CA GLU A 39 19.89 10.99 -21.28
C GLU A 39 18.48 10.61 -21.77
N SER A 40 18.21 9.33 -21.99
CA SER A 40 16.87 8.84 -22.37
C SER A 40 15.86 8.96 -21.23
N GLN A 41 16.27 8.67 -20.00
CA GLN A 41 15.46 8.81 -18.79
C GLN A 41 15.03 10.26 -18.54
N ASP A 42 15.97 11.19 -18.56
CA ASP A 42 15.71 12.61 -18.35
C ASP A 42 14.82 13.20 -19.47
N ALA A 43 14.93 12.68 -20.70
CA ALA A 43 14.06 13.09 -21.81
C ALA A 43 12.61 12.60 -21.60
N VAL A 44 12.41 11.35 -21.15
CA VAL A 44 11.07 10.81 -20.81
C VAL A 44 10.47 11.61 -19.66
N LEU A 45 11.19 11.72 -18.55
CA LEU A 45 10.72 12.40 -17.34
C LEU A 45 10.45 13.89 -17.58
N GLY A 46 11.22 14.53 -18.49
CA GLY A 46 11.00 15.92 -18.88
C GLY A 46 9.64 16.16 -19.56
N SER A 47 9.02 15.12 -20.14
CA SER A 47 7.70 15.17 -20.78
C SER A 47 6.55 14.77 -19.83
N VAL A 48 6.86 14.15 -18.67
CA VAL A 48 5.88 13.70 -17.69
C VAL A 48 5.30 14.91 -16.95
N LYS A 49 3.97 15.01 -16.94
CA LYS A 49 3.26 16.07 -16.21
C LYS A 49 3.29 15.77 -14.70
N GLY A 50 3.53 16.79 -13.90
CA GLY A 50 3.69 16.65 -12.43
C GLY A 50 5.14 16.38 -12.01
N TYR A 51 6.03 15.94 -12.91
CA TYR A 51 7.42 15.65 -12.54
C TYR A 51 8.21 16.88 -12.06
N LYS A 52 7.98 18.04 -12.64
CA LYS A 52 8.69 19.29 -12.29
C LYS A 52 8.24 19.88 -10.94
N GLU A 53 7.09 19.44 -10.44
CA GLU A 53 6.49 19.90 -9.20
C GLU A 53 6.93 19.04 -8.00
N LEU A 54 7.65 17.93 -8.27
CA LEU A 54 8.12 17.00 -7.25
C LEU A 54 9.16 17.65 -6.34
N SER A 55 9.06 17.28 -5.07
CA SER A 55 10.02 17.69 -4.05
C SER A 55 11.30 16.85 -4.14
N ASP A 56 12.45 17.53 -4.13
CA ASP A 56 13.75 16.88 -3.95
C ASP A 56 14.15 16.81 -2.47
N GLN A 57 13.23 17.22 -1.57
CA GLN A 57 13.43 17.07 -0.13
C GLN A 57 13.46 15.58 0.22
N LYS A 58 14.55 15.18 0.83
CA LYS A 58 14.79 13.78 1.18
C LYS A 58 14.04 13.36 2.43
N THR A 59 13.58 12.12 2.43
CA THR A 59 12.97 11.43 3.57
C THR A 59 13.84 10.23 3.93
N GLU A 60 14.13 10.06 5.21
CA GLU A 60 14.95 8.96 5.73
C GLU A 60 14.20 7.62 5.63
N THR A 61 14.90 6.55 5.24
CA THR A 61 14.30 5.21 5.02
C THR A 61 14.13 4.37 6.26
N ASN A 62 14.91 4.61 7.32
CA ASN A 62 14.83 3.78 8.53
C ASN A 62 13.73 4.21 9.51
N GLN A 63 12.89 5.17 9.12
CA GLN A 63 11.77 5.60 9.94
C GLN A 63 10.66 4.55 9.90
N GLN A 64 10.73 3.58 10.81
CA GLN A 64 9.61 2.68 11.03
C GLN A 64 8.66 3.26 12.07
N TYR A 65 7.39 2.93 11.91
CA TYR A 65 6.32 3.35 12.81
C TYR A 65 5.63 2.13 13.39
N GLU A 66 5.31 2.18 14.67
CA GLU A 66 4.52 1.19 15.38
C GLU A 66 3.15 1.78 15.69
N ALA A 67 2.12 0.96 15.59
CA ALA A 67 0.78 1.30 16.05
C ALA A 67 0.25 0.26 17.04
N THR A 68 -0.89 0.55 17.63
CA THR A 68 -1.62 -0.39 18.49
C THR A 68 -3.00 -0.60 17.88
N LYS A 69 -3.42 -1.85 17.65
CA LYS A 69 -4.79 -2.16 17.24
C LYS A 69 -5.78 -1.72 18.33
N LEU A 70 -6.86 -1.08 17.93
CA LEU A 70 -7.95 -0.81 18.86
C LEU A 70 -8.65 -2.13 19.19
N HIS A 71 -8.81 -2.39 20.47
CA HIS A 71 -9.73 -3.42 20.94
C HIS A 71 -11.07 -2.75 21.21
N PHE A 72 -12.06 -3.07 20.37
CA PHE A 72 -13.42 -2.56 20.54
C PHE A 72 -14.07 -3.13 21.80
N THR A 73 -14.87 -2.32 22.46
CA THR A 73 -15.59 -2.63 23.69
C THR A 73 -17.07 -2.27 23.54
N GLU A 74 -17.92 -2.76 24.43
CA GLU A 74 -19.35 -2.38 24.47
C GLU A 74 -19.51 -0.84 24.57
N ASP A 75 -18.65 -0.16 25.31
CA ASP A 75 -18.66 1.30 25.41
C ASP A 75 -18.37 2.01 24.06
N ASP A 76 -17.72 1.34 23.12
CA ASP A 76 -17.46 1.88 21.79
C ASP A 76 -18.67 1.70 20.87
N LEU A 77 -19.48 0.65 21.06
CA LEU A 77 -20.73 0.47 20.34
C LEU A 77 -21.71 1.61 20.60
N ASP A 78 -21.78 2.09 21.83
CA ASP A 78 -22.64 3.21 22.23
C ASP A 78 -22.23 4.54 21.55
N LYS A 79 -21.00 4.64 21.05
CA LYS A 79 -20.46 5.84 20.36
C LYS A 79 -20.66 5.80 18.84
N VAL A 80 -21.12 4.68 18.28
CA VAL A 80 -21.43 4.58 16.86
C VAL A 80 -22.57 5.54 16.53
N PRO A 81 -22.42 6.45 15.55
CA PRO A 81 -23.49 7.38 15.21
C PRO A 81 -24.74 6.66 14.72
N ASN A 82 -25.92 7.10 15.18
CA ASN A 82 -27.23 6.56 14.77
C ASN A 82 -27.42 5.05 15.04
N ASN A 83 -26.81 4.51 16.08
CA ASN A 83 -26.77 3.07 16.41
C ASN A 83 -28.15 2.40 16.60
N ASP A 84 -29.22 3.13 16.91
CA ASP A 84 -30.60 2.59 17.08
C ASP A 84 -31.12 1.83 15.85
N ASN A 85 -30.65 2.19 14.64
CA ASN A 85 -31.03 1.61 13.36
C ASN A 85 -30.01 0.59 12.82
N MET A 86 -29.11 0.11 13.68
CA MET A 86 -28.04 -0.78 13.31
C MET A 86 -28.01 -2.00 14.21
N ASP A 87 -27.48 -3.09 13.67
CA ASP A 87 -27.06 -4.26 14.44
C ASP A 87 -25.53 -4.22 14.51
N LEU A 88 -25.02 -4.16 15.75
CA LEU A 88 -23.61 -3.97 16.04
C LEU A 88 -23.03 -5.26 16.60
N ASP A 89 -21.88 -5.69 16.10
CA ASP A 89 -21.15 -6.87 16.59
C ASP A 89 -19.65 -6.62 16.61
N ILE A 90 -18.98 -7.17 17.61
CA ILE A 90 -17.52 -7.22 17.69
C ILE A 90 -17.08 -8.61 17.25
N SER A 91 -16.83 -8.78 15.95
CA SER A 91 -16.50 -10.07 15.33
C SER A 91 -15.18 -10.67 15.83
N SER A 92 -14.20 -9.81 16.07
CA SER A 92 -12.99 -10.13 16.83
C SER A 92 -12.69 -8.93 17.72
N ASN A 93 -11.91 -9.08 18.76
CA ASN A 93 -11.61 -7.96 19.66
C ASN A 93 -11.10 -6.70 18.94
N THR A 94 -10.68 -6.81 17.68
CA THR A 94 -10.10 -5.71 16.90
C THR A 94 -10.92 -5.34 15.67
N GLN A 95 -12.10 -5.94 15.48
CA GLN A 95 -12.94 -5.70 14.31
C GLN A 95 -14.39 -5.44 14.76
N LEU A 96 -14.91 -4.29 14.37
CA LEU A 96 -16.31 -3.90 14.53
C LEU A 96 -17.05 -4.18 13.22
N VAL A 97 -18.18 -4.88 13.30
CA VAL A 97 -19.10 -5.16 12.19
C VAL A 97 -20.42 -4.47 12.47
N VAL A 98 -20.91 -3.70 11.53
CA VAL A 98 -22.15 -2.94 11.64
C VAL A 98 -23.05 -3.21 10.44
N LYS A 99 -24.26 -3.70 10.71
CA LYS A 99 -25.29 -3.94 9.68
C LYS A 99 -26.42 -2.93 9.83
N PHE A 100 -26.75 -2.27 8.74
CA PHE A 100 -27.88 -1.35 8.70
C PHE A 100 -29.21 -2.13 8.60
N LYS A 101 -30.16 -1.88 9.50
CA LYS A 101 -31.52 -2.46 9.44
C LYS A 101 -32.26 -2.03 8.18
N GLU A 102 -32.00 -0.81 7.72
CA GLU A 102 -32.45 -0.27 6.44
C GLU A 102 -31.23 0.22 5.66
N PRO A 103 -31.08 -0.19 4.38
CA PRO A 103 -29.97 0.26 3.56
C PRO A 103 -29.86 1.78 3.51
N GLN A 104 -28.65 2.33 3.55
CA GLN A 104 -28.41 3.76 3.57
C GLN A 104 -27.96 4.24 2.19
N LYS A 105 -28.67 5.24 1.66
CA LYS A 105 -28.37 5.80 0.35
C LYS A 105 -27.07 6.59 0.37
N LEU A 106 -26.16 6.29 -0.56
CA LEU A 106 -24.95 7.08 -0.75
C LEU A 106 -25.24 8.41 -1.46
N PRO A 107 -24.51 9.47 -1.12
CA PRO A 107 -24.67 10.79 -1.74
C PRO A 107 -23.99 10.91 -3.11
N VAL A 108 -23.60 9.80 -3.73
CA VAL A 108 -22.83 9.75 -4.97
C VAL A 108 -23.39 8.72 -5.94
N GLU A 109 -23.10 8.91 -7.23
CA GLU A 109 -23.41 7.95 -8.29
C GLU A 109 -22.12 7.22 -8.73
N PHE A 110 -22.21 5.94 -9.03
CA PHE A 110 -21.09 5.14 -9.53
C PHE A 110 -21.15 4.94 -11.05
N PRO A 111 -20.00 4.84 -11.76
CA PRO A 111 -18.64 4.84 -11.21
C PRO A 111 -18.15 6.25 -10.81
N ILE A 112 -17.29 6.31 -9.81
CA ILE A 112 -16.61 7.54 -9.40
C ILE A 112 -15.24 7.57 -10.09
N ALA A 113 -14.94 8.67 -10.77
CA ALA A 113 -13.59 8.89 -11.30
C ALA A 113 -12.62 9.29 -10.18
N ASP A 114 -11.38 8.83 -10.26
CA ASP A 114 -10.36 9.04 -9.21
C ASP A 114 -9.99 10.51 -9.00
N ASP A 115 -10.28 11.38 -9.97
CA ASP A 115 -10.11 12.82 -9.90
C ASP A 115 -11.39 13.58 -9.52
N ASN A 116 -12.46 12.88 -9.15
CA ASN A 116 -13.71 13.51 -8.72
C ASN A 116 -13.68 13.83 -7.21
N ASP A 117 -12.93 14.87 -6.85
CA ASP A 117 -12.75 15.31 -5.46
C ASP A 117 -14.09 15.59 -4.74
N GLN A 118 -15.14 16.04 -5.46
CA GLN A 118 -16.45 16.30 -4.87
C GLN A 118 -17.09 14.98 -4.41
N ALA A 119 -17.16 13.97 -5.28
CA ALA A 119 -17.77 12.69 -4.94
C ALA A 119 -16.98 11.97 -3.84
N ILE A 120 -15.64 12.04 -3.88
CA ILE A 120 -14.77 11.52 -2.81
C ILE A 120 -15.05 12.25 -1.49
N GLY A 121 -15.19 13.57 -1.53
CA GLY A 121 -15.57 14.38 -0.36
C GLY A 121 -16.92 14.00 0.22
N ASP A 122 -17.92 13.77 -0.64
CA ASP A 122 -19.26 13.38 -0.21
C ASP A 122 -19.28 11.97 0.42
N LEU A 123 -18.49 11.01 -0.10
CA LEU A 123 -18.30 9.70 0.53
C LEU A 123 -17.60 9.81 1.90
N ASN A 124 -16.57 10.63 1.99
CA ASN A 124 -15.86 10.85 3.26
C ASN A 124 -16.78 11.50 4.30
N ASN A 125 -17.65 12.42 3.90
CA ASN A 125 -18.66 13.02 4.78
C ASN A 125 -19.69 11.97 5.23
N PHE A 126 -20.17 11.11 4.33
CA PHE A 126 -21.07 10.02 4.69
C PHE A 126 -20.45 9.11 5.76
N VAL A 127 -19.19 8.72 5.57
CA VAL A 127 -18.45 7.90 6.54
C VAL A 127 -18.27 8.64 7.88
N THR A 128 -17.98 9.94 7.85
CA THR A 128 -17.88 10.77 9.06
C THR A 128 -19.17 10.77 9.88
N ASP A 129 -20.32 10.75 9.21
CA ASP A 129 -21.64 10.84 9.85
C ASP A 129 -22.19 9.51 10.35
N HIS A 130 -21.68 8.36 9.85
CA HIS A 130 -22.26 7.05 10.10
C HIS A 130 -21.30 6.03 10.73
N VAL A 131 -20.00 6.30 10.76
CA VAL A 131 -18.97 5.35 11.20
C VAL A 131 -18.24 5.88 12.42
N LEU A 132 -17.99 5.02 13.37
CA LEU A 132 -17.16 5.34 14.53
C LEU A 132 -15.76 5.79 14.06
N PHE A 133 -15.28 6.94 14.53
CA PHE A 133 -14.04 7.57 14.02
C PHE A 133 -14.01 7.82 12.50
N GLY A 134 -15.17 7.93 11.86
CA GLY A 134 -15.29 8.05 10.41
C GLY A 134 -14.51 9.19 9.79
N ALA A 135 -14.37 10.33 10.51
CA ALA A 135 -13.55 11.47 10.07
C ALA A 135 -12.06 11.14 9.86
N GLU A 136 -11.58 10.01 10.40
CA GLU A 136 -10.20 9.57 10.28
C GLU A 136 -9.98 8.61 9.10
N TYR A 137 -11.00 8.33 8.29
CA TYR A 137 -10.88 7.52 7.09
C TYR A 137 -10.99 8.37 5.82
N THR A 138 -10.40 7.86 4.75
CA THR A 138 -10.48 8.47 3.42
C THR A 138 -10.79 7.37 2.39
N TYR A 139 -11.73 7.68 1.50
CA TYR A 139 -12.05 6.80 0.37
C TYR A 139 -10.82 6.52 -0.47
N TRP A 140 -10.62 5.24 -0.78
CA TRP A 140 -9.55 4.76 -1.64
C TRP A 140 -10.08 4.35 -3.01
N GLY A 141 -11.08 3.49 -3.04
CA GLY A 141 -11.57 2.92 -4.28
C GLY A 141 -12.69 1.90 -4.05
N ARG A 142 -13.10 1.28 -5.14
CA ARG A 142 -14.17 0.28 -5.15
C ARG A 142 -13.73 -1.01 -5.84
N GLN A 143 -14.04 -2.15 -5.21
CA GLN A 143 -13.88 -3.47 -5.80
C GLN A 143 -15.18 -4.26 -5.68
N GLY A 144 -15.84 -4.50 -6.80
CA GLY A 144 -17.16 -5.17 -6.80
C GLY A 144 -18.23 -4.36 -6.07
N ASN A 145 -18.78 -4.94 -5.00
CA ASN A 145 -19.75 -4.30 -4.11
C ASN A 145 -19.11 -3.73 -2.81
N GLN A 146 -17.79 -3.63 -2.74
CA GLN A 146 -17.07 -3.15 -1.58
C GLN A 146 -16.36 -1.83 -1.88
N LEU A 147 -16.53 -0.85 -0.97
CA LEU A 147 -15.82 0.42 -0.97
C LEU A 147 -14.74 0.35 0.11
N LEU A 148 -13.52 0.69 -0.27
CA LEU A 148 -12.36 0.67 0.63
C LEU A 148 -12.04 2.08 1.10
N PHE A 149 -11.81 2.22 2.39
CA PHE A 149 -11.32 3.44 3.02
C PHE A 149 -10.14 3.09 3.92
N PHE A 150 -9.11 3.91 3.88
CA PHE A 150 -7.94 3.73 4.74
C PHE A 150 -7.81 4.87 5.75
N GLN A 151 -7.24 4.55 6.91
CA GLN A 151 -7.12 5.50 8.02
C GLN A 151 -6.07 6.57 7.72
N LYS A 152 -6.44 7.82 8.00
CA LYS A 152 -5.54 8.98 7.92
C LYS A 152 -4.70 9.08 9.19
N MET A 153 -3.43 9.44 9.01
CA MET A 153 -2.47 9.77 10.06
C MET A 153 -2.04 11.23 9.93
N ASN A 154 -1.43 11.79 10.96
CA ASN A 154 -0.99 13.19 10.94
C ASN A 154 -0.05 13.56 9.77
N GLN A 155 0.68 12.59 9.21
CA GLN A 155 1.69 12.81 8.17
C GLN A 155 1.41 12.06 6.88
N GLY A 156 0.19 11.59 6.68
CA GLY A 156 -0.20 10.81 5.52
C GLY A 156 -1.34 9.85 5.84
N GLN A 157 -1.51 8.86 5.00
CA GLN A 157 -2.56 7.85 5.08
C GLN A 157 -1.91 6.47 5.13
N THR A 158 -2.53 5.51 5.81
CA THR A 158 -2.16 4.10 5.66
C THR A 158 -2.73 3.56 4.36
N TYR A 159 -2.03 2.60 3.76
CA TYR A 159 -2.45 1.96 2.51
C TYR A 159 -2.41 0.45 2.66
N PHE A 160 -3.42 -0.24 2.17
CA PHE A 160 -3.49 -1.71 2.11
C PHE A 160 -3.14 -2.39 3.43
N SER A 161 -3.60 -1.80 4.53
CA SER A 161 -3.40 -2.33 5.87
C SER A 161 -4.71 -2.94 6.39
N PRO A 162 -4.74 -4.23 6.72
CA PRO A 162 -5.92 -4.86 7.31
C PRO A 162 -6.27 -4.30 8.69
N ASP A 163 -5.31 -3.68 9.38
CA ASP A 163 -5.48 -3.17 10.73
C ASP A 163 -6.00 -1.73 10.80
N SER A 164 -6.12 -1.06 9.66
CA SER A 164 -6.57 0.34 9.54
C SER A 164 -7.53 0.53 8.36
N LEU A 165 -8.36 -0.47 8.11
CA LEU A 165 -9.32 -0.57 7.02
C LEU A 165 -10.74 -0.30 7.51
N LEU A 166 -11.49 0.46 6.73
CA LEU A 166 -12.94 0.48 6.76
C LEU A 166 -13.42 -0.06 5.41
N LEU A 167 -14.14 -1.17 5.46
CA LEU A 167 -14.72 -1.85 4.31
C LEU A 167 -16.23 -1.68 4.34
N VAL A 168 -16.79 -0.96 3.37
CA VAL A 168 -18.21 -0.67 3.28
C VAL A 168 -18.83 -1.52 2.17
N THR A 169 -19.83 -2.33 2.50
CA THR A 169 -20.54 -3.18 1.55
C THR A 169 -21.82 -2.50 1.07
N ILE A 170 -22.01 -2.46 -0.24
CA ILE A 170 -23.19 -1.90 -0.91
C ILE A 170 -24.02 -2.98 -1.62
N ASN A 171 -25.32 -2.74 -1.74
CA ASN A 171 -26.24 -3.59 -2.52
C ASN A 171 -26.22 -3.22 -4.02
N GLU A 172 -27.08 -3.86 -4.82
CA GLU A 172 -27.22 -3.61 -6.27
C GLU A 172 -27.76 -2.20 -6.59
N ASP A 173 -28.46 -1.57 -5.64
CA ASP A 173 -28.98 -0.20 -5.75
C ASP A 173 -27.98 0.85 -5.28
N TYR A 174 -26.73 0.45 -4.98
CA TYR A 174 -25.65 1.29 -4.44
C TYR A 174 -25.97 1.89 -3.06
N GLU A 175 -26.72 1.19 -2.24
CA GLU A 175 -27.02 1.57 -0.87
C GLU A 175 -26.14 0.76 0.09
N VAL A 176 -25.65 1.40 1.15
CA VAL A 176 -24.82 0.76 2.18
C VAL A 176 -25.67 -0.18 3.03
N VAL A 177 -25.26 -1.43 3.12
CA VAL A 177 -25.91 -2.48 3.94
C VAL A 177 -25.12 -2.87 5.17
N GLU A 178 -23.78 -2.78 5.10
CA GLU A 178 -22.88 -3.21 6.16
C GLU A 178 -21.56 -2.48 6.08
N TYR A 179 -20.85 -2.33 7.18
CA TYR A 179 -19.43 -2.02 7.16
C TYR A 179 -18.66 -2.84 8.20
N GLU A 180 -17.41 -3.10 7.89
CA GLU A 180 -16.41 -3.71 8.76
C GLU A 180 -15.29 -2.72 9.00
N GLN A 181 -14.91 -2.54 10.26
CA GLN A 181 -13.95 -1.54 10.67
C GLN A 181 -12.85 -2.14 11.53
N THR A 182 -11.61 -1.88 11.18
CA THR A 182 -10.44 -2.00 12.03
C THR A 182 -9.82 -0.63 12.23
N TYR A 183 -9.20 -0.39 13.38
CA TYR A 183 -8.66 0.92 13.72
C TYR A 183 -7.35 0.81 14.48
N ILE A 184 -6.37 1.63 14.14
CA ILE A 184 -5.10 1.74 14.84
C ILE A 184 -5.00 3.05 15.61
N LYS A 185 -4.34 2.99 16.76
CA LYS A 185 -4.07 4.13 17.64
C LYS A 185 -2.61 4.16 18.07
N ASN A 186 -2.21 5.22 18.75
CA ASN A 186 -0.83 5.37 19.24
C ASN A 186 0.24 5.21 18.15
N PHE A 187 -0.07 5.72 16.95
CA PHE A 187 0.87 5.71 15.83
C PHE A 187 2.09 6.57 16.17
N LYS A 188 3.25 5.94 16.28
CA LYS A 188 4.48 6.62 16.69
C LYS A 188 5.69 6.08 15.94
N LYS A 189 6.66 6.97 15.71
CA LYS A 189 7.96 6.59 15.19
C LYS A 189 8.66 5.67 16.21
N LEU A 190 9.24 4.57 15.73
CA LEU A 190 10.13 3.74 16.53
C LEU A 190 11.46 4.46 16.74
N GLU A 191 12.08 4.22 17.89
CA GLU A 191 13.43 4.73 18.17
C GLU A 191 14.42 4.10 17.20
N GLU A 192 15.29 4.93 16.64
CA GLU A 192 16.29 4.51 15.65
C GLU A 192 17.40 3.69 16.34
N ASN A 193 17.85 2.64 15.67
CA ASN A 193 19.13 2.04 16.00
C ASN A 193 20.23 2.94 15.42
N GLU A 194 21.04 3.54 16.29
CA GLU A 194 22.11 4.50 15.93
C GLU A 194 23.17 3.93 14.96
N ASP A 195 23.20 2.60 14.76
CA ASP A 195 24.20 1.90 13.95
C ASP A 195 23.77 1.62 12.49
N GLN A 196 22.61 2.11 12.04
CA GLN A 196 22.18 1.91 10.65
C GLN A 196 22.51 3.11 9.78
N ASP A 197 23.18 2.87 8.65
CA ASP A 197 23.42 3.87 7.62
C ASP A 197 22.08 4.42 7.08
N LEU A 198 21.79 5.67 7.41
CA LEU A 198 20.60 6.37 6.97
C LEU A 198 20.66 6.59 5.47
N LYS A 199 19.78 5.93 4.73
CA LYS A 199 19.54 6.28 3.34
C LYS A 199 18.36 7.24 3.26
N GLU A 200 18.49 8.25 2.45
CA GLU A 200 17.47 9.25 2.22
C GLU A 200 16.98 9.17 0.79
N TYR A 201 15.68 9.24 0.60
CA TYR A 201 15.06 9.23 -0.74
C TYR A 201 14.08 10.39 -0.89
N SER A 202 14.03 10.92 -2.11
CA SER A 202 13.09 11.97 -2.50
C SER A 202 11.99 11.44 -3.42
N GLU A 203 10.93 12.23 -3.61
CA GLU A 203 9.87 11.95 -4.58
C GLU A 203 10.46 11.77 -6.00
N VAL A 204 11.44 12.60 -6.36
CA VAL A 204 12.15 12.52 -7.65
C VAL A 204 12.83 11.15 -7.82
N GLN A 205 13.51 10.65 -6.77
CA GLN A 205 14.16 9.34 -6.83
C GLN A 205 13.14 8.19 -6.94
N ALA A 206 12.01 8.30 -6.24
CA ALA A 206 10.93 7.33 -6.34
C ALA A 206 10.38 7.24 -7.77
N VAL A 207 10.12 8.39 -8.40
CA VAL A 207 9.64 8.45 -9.79
C VAL A 207 10.69 7.94 -10.79
N LYS A 208 11.96 8.26 -10.58
CA LYS A 208 13.06 7.70 -11.39
C LYS A 208 13.14 6.17 -11.28
N ALA A 209 12.89 5.61 -10.10
CA ALA A 209 12.85 4.17 -9.91
C ALA A 209 11.70 3.51 -10.69
N LEU A 210 10.52 4.12 -10.73
CA LEU A 210 9.41 3.64 -11.55
C LEU A 210 9.74 3.71 -13.05
N GLN A 211 10.33 4.81 -13.49
CA GLN A 211 10.70 5.00 -14.89
C GLN A 211 11.76 3.97 -15.31
N SER A 212 12.75 3.66 -14.46
CA SER A 212 13.76 2.63 -14.75
C SER A 212 13.16 1.22 -14.91
N GLN A 213 12.00 0.97 -14.31
CA GLN A 213 11.21 -0.26 -14.49
C GLN A 213 10.20 -0.16 -15.65
N GLN A 214 10.23 0.92 -16.44
CA GLN A 214 9.30 1.17 -17.55
C GLN A 214 7.83 1.24 -17.14
N LEU A 215 7.55 1.68 -15.90
CA LEU A 215 6.21 1.87 -15.35
C LEU A 215 5.65 3.26 -15.61
N ILE A 216 6.49 4.18 -16.08
CA ILE A 216 6.14 5.54 -16.49
C ILE A 216 6.64 5.76 -17.91
N GLU A 217 5.77 6.27 -18.77
CA GLU A 217 6.05 6.56 -20.17
C GLU A 217 6.03 8.08 -20.45
N SER A 218 6.49 8.46 -21.66
CA SER A 218 6.45 9.86 -22.09
C SER A 218 5.01 10.38 -22.13
N ASN A 219 4.82 11.60 -21.63
CA ASN A 219 3.54 12.32 -21.52
C ASN A 219 2.56 11.78 -20.48
N ASP A 220 2.94 10.80 -19.66
CA ASP A 220 2.13 10.40 -18.52
C ASP A 220 1.92 11.58 -17.57
N THR A 221 0.84 11.49 -16.80
CA THR A 221 0.55 12.40 -15.69
C THR A 221 0.79 11.66 -14.38
N ILE A 222 1.59 12.25 -13.49
CA ILE A 222 1.86 11.64 -12.18
C ILE A 222 1.45 12.56 -11.04
N LYS A 223 1.04 11.94 -9.94
CA LYS A 223 0.83 12.56 -8.63
C LYS A 223 1.59 11.74 -7.60
N VAL A 224 2.29 12.38 -6.67
CA VAL A 224 3.02 11.69 -5.60
C VAL A 224 2.47 12.15 -4.26
N GLU A 225 2.15 11.19 -3.40
CA GLU A 225 1.64 11.42 -2.06
C GLU A 225 2.44 10.59 -1.05
N LYS A 226 2.63 11.13 0.15
CA LYS A 226 3.28 10.41 1.25
C LYS A 226 2.27 9.64 2.06
N GLY A 227 2.67 8.47 2.52
CA GLY A 227 1.86 7.65 3.41
C GLY A 227 2.64 6.52 4.04
N PHE A 228 1.92 5.53 4.52
CA PHE A 228 2.47 4.44 5.31
C PHE A 228 1.97 3.10 4.78
N TYR A 229 2.88 2.17 4.61
CA TYR A 229 2.59 0.82 4.14
C TYR A 229 2.94 -0.20 5.22
N PRO A 230 2.10 -1.22 5.50
CA PRO A 230 2.39 -2.23 6.51
C PRO A 230 3.61 -3.06 6.11
N THR A 231 4.52 -3.32 7.06
CA THR A 231 5.76 -4.08 6.81
C THR A 231 5.73 -5.48 7.39
N ILE A 232 4.94 -5.71 8.43
CA ILE A 232 4.80 -7.02 9.11
C ILE A 232 3.32 -7.21 9.46
N GLU A 233 2.68 -8.19 8.86
CA GLU A 233 1.26 -8.49 9.05
C GLU A 233 0.96 -9.37 10.29
N LEU A 234 1.94 -10.10 10.79
CA LEU A 234 1.76 -11.14 11.83
C LEU A 234 2.01 -10.65 13.26
N SER A 235 2.21 -9.37 13.48
CA SER A 235 2.49 -8.82 14.80
C SER A 235 1.23 -8.39 15.54
N SER A 236 1.20 -8.56 16.86
CA SER A 236 0.20 -7.94 17.74
C SER A 236 0.25 -6.40 17.68
N LYS A 237 1.39 -5.85 17.23
CA LYS A 237 1.61 -4.44 16.97
C LYS A 237 1.97 -4.28 15.50
N PRO A 238 1.09 -3.71 14.69
CA PRO A 238 1.37 -3.45 13.29
C PRO A 238 2.50 -2.43 13.13
N ASN A 239 3.42 -2.73 12.22
CA ASN A 239 4.53 -1.86 11.86
C ASN A 239 4.35 -1.33 10.45
N TYR A 240 4.76 -0.09 10.24
CA TYR A 240 4.60 0.63 8.99
C TYR A 240 5.92 1.26 8.56
N ALA A 241 6.20 1.19 7.28
CA ALA A 241 7.25 1.99 6.65
C ALA A 241 6.65 3.21 5.95
N PRO A 242 7.35 4.34 5.92
CA PRO A 242 6.99 5.43 5.03
C PRO A 242 7.01 4.95 3.58
N ALA A 243 6.12 5.48 2.76
CA ALA A 243 6.04 5.17 1.35
C ALA A 243 5.69 6.42 0.54
N TYR A 244 6.16 6.48 -0.70
CA TYR A 244 5.60 7.37 -1.69
C TYR A 244 4.60 6.57 -2.52
N MET A 245 3.35 7.00 -2.52
CA MET A 245 2.35 6.54 -3.47
C MET A 245 2.46 7.39 -4.74
N ILE A 246 2.70 6.75 -5.87
CA ILE A 246 2.79 7.38 -7.17
C ILE A 246 1.58 6.93 -7.99
N THR A 247 0.69 7.86 -8.29
CA THR A 247 -0.45 7.62 -9.18
C THR A 247 -0.06 8.02 -10.60
N VAL A 248 -0.26 7.11 -11.55
CA VAL A 248 0.03 7.33 -12.97
C VAL A 248 -1.28 7.35 -13.74
N ASN A 249 -1.54 8.44 -14.48
CA ASN A 249 -2.72 8.67 -15.31
C ASN A 249 -4.06 8.54 -14.57
N ASN A 250 -4.08 8.80 -13.27
CA ASN A 250 -5.24 8.64 -12.36
C ASN A 250 -5.84 7.22 -12.36
N GLU A 251 -5.06 6.20 -12.71
CA GLU A 251 -5.55 4.81 -12.82
C GLU A 251 -4.67 3.81 -12.11
N LYS A 252 -3.34 4.00 -12.16
CA LYS A 252 -2.38 3.04 -11.63
C LYS A 252 -1.67 3.59 -10.41
N HIS A 253 -1.68 2.82 -9.34
CA HIS A 253 -1.03 3.19 -8.09
C HIS A 253 0.20 2.32 -7.85
N TYR A 254 1.33 2.96 -7.65
CA TYR A 254 2.60 2.31 -7.30
C TYR A 254 3.09 2.83 -5.96
N PHE A 255 3.61 1.96 -5.13
CA PHE A 255 4.16 2.29 -3.83
C PHE A 255 5.68 2.12 -3.86
N TYR A 256 6.39 3.21 -3.65
CA TYR A 256 7.83 3.17 -3.42
C TYR A 256 8.07 3.13 -1.92
N LEU A 257 8.36 1.92 -1.41
CA LEU A 257 8.51 1.69 0.03
C LEU A 257 9.90 2.09 0.48
N LEU A 258 9.98 2.94 1.51
CA LEU A 258 11.22 3.46 2.07
C LEU A 258 11.73 2.52 3.18
N LEU A 259 12.20 1.32 2.78
CA LEU A 259 12.78 0.35 3.68
C LEU A 259 14.31 0.55 3.81
N PRO A 260 14.91 0.23 4.99
CA PRO A 260 16.31 0.49 5.27
C PRO A 260 17.26 -0.17 4.28
N ASP A 261 17.05 -1.44 3.98
CA ASP A 261 17.97 -2.23 3.16
C ASP A 261 17.75 -2.06 1.66
N TYR A 262 16.47 -2.05 1.23
CA TYR A 262 16.11 -1.93 -0.18
C TYR A 262 14.77 -1.21 -0.33
N PRO A 263 14.77 0.04 -0.85
CA PRO A 263 13.54 0.61 -1.34
C PRO A 263 13.09 -0.19 -2.58
N TYR A 264 11.81 -0.54 -2.65
CA TYR A 264 11.28 -1.23 -3.82
C TYR A 264 9.91 -0.70 -4.22
N VAL A 265 9.61 -0.90 -5.50
CA VAL A 265 8.30 -0.57 -6.06
C VAL A 265 7.36 -1.74 -5.87
N TYR A 266 6.18 -1.47 -5.35
CA TYR A 266 5.10 -2.43 -5.17
C TYR A 266 3.81 -1.90 -5.80
N ALA A 267 3.06 -2.75 -6.45
CA ALA A 267 1.78 -2.41 -7.09
C ALA A 267 0.69 -3.38 -6.61
N PRO A 268 0.11 -3.16 -5.42
CA PRO A 268 -1.00 -3.97 -4.94
C PRO A 268 -2.26 -3.71 -5.77
N THR A 269 -3.15 -4.68 -5.79
CA THR A 269 -4.50 -4.52 -6.34
C THR A 269 -5.52 -4.68 -5.23
N GLU A 270 -6.66 -3.98 -5.35
CA GLU A 270 -7.77 -4.09 -4.40
C GLU A 270 -8.27 -5.53 -4.30
N SER A 271 -8.38 -6.23 -5.42
CA SER A 271 -8.80 -7.64 -5.45
C SER A 271 -7.81 -8.57 -4.75
N GLY A 272 -6.50 -8.35 -4.95
CA GLY A 272 -5.45 -9.10 -4.27
C GLY A 272 -5.48 -8.86 -2.76
N PHE A 273 -5.63 -7.60 -2.35
CA PHE A 273 -5.74 -7.23 -0.95
C PHE A 273 -6.98 -7.83 -0.29
N LEU A 274 -8.17 -7.70 -0.89
CA LEU A 274 -9.40 -8.27 -0.35
C LEU A 274 -9.36 -9.80 -0.26
N SER A 275 -8.68 -10.45 -1.22
CA SER A 275 -8.47 -11.91 -1.17
C SER A 275 -7.58 -12.31 0.01
N SER A 276 -6.60 -11.50 0.37
CA SER A 276 -5.72 -11.76 1.52
C SER A 276 -6.40 -11.61 2.88
N LEU A 277 -7.56 -10.91 2.94
CA LEU A 277 -8.35 -10.76 4.17
C LEU A 277 -9.24 -11.97 4.47
N GLN A 278 -9.48 -12.83 3.46
CA GLN A 278 -10.28 -14.04 3.64
C GLN A 278 -9.43 -15.10 4.33
N PRO A 279 -9.96 -15.79 5.36
CA PRO A 279 -9.25 -16.92 5.96
C PRO A 279 -9.01 -17.99 4.88
N GLU A 280 -7.80 -18.52 4.82
CA GLU A 280 -7.50 -19.69 3.97
C GLU A 280 -8.50 -20.79 4.30
N THR A 281 -9.40 -21.08 3.37
CA THR A 281 -10.24 -22.27 3.46
C THR A 281 -9.31 -23.45 3.33
N GLU A 282 -9.01 -24.15 4.45
CA GLU A 282 -8.34 -25.43 4.43
C GLU A 282 -9.14 -26.34 3.48
N GLU A 283 -8.62 -26.55 2.28
CA GLU A 283 -9.07 -27.65 1.42
C GLU A 283 -8.74 -28.94 2.15
N THR A 284 -9.72 -29.45 2.90
CA THR A 284 -9.69 -30.82 3.41
C THR A 284 -9.69 -31.75 2.19
N GLN A 285 -8.51 -32.26 1.85
CA GLN A 285 -8.34 -33.43 0.98
C GLN A 285 -8.69 -34.72 1.73
#